data_27980cf659cc40b7a5f4f397eab81b5b
#
_entry.id   27980cf659cc40b7a5f4f397eab81b5b
#
_cell.length_a   1.000
_cell.length_b   1.000
_cell.length_c   1.000
_cell.angle_alpha   90.00
_cell.angle_beta   90.00
_cell.angle_gamma   90.00
#
_symmetry.space_group_name_H-M   'P 1'
#
loop_
_entity.id
_entity.type
_entity.pdbx_description
1 polymer ?
#
loop_
_entity_poly.entity_id
_entity_poly.type
_entity_poly.pdbx_seq_one_letter_code
_entity_poly.pdbx_strand_id
1 'polypeptide(L)'
;MDHLTAYQKVQLARHPQRPYFLDYVEHLCPDFVEVHGDRKFADDAAIVAGFGMLRSMRVCLIGHQKGRDTKQRQYRNFGMPKPEGYRKALRVMKIAEKFTRPILTFIDTPGAYPGIDAEERGQAEAIACNLREMSQLRVPIIVTITGEGGSGGALAIGVGDRVNMLQYSIYSVIAPESCSAILWRDQQHAAEAAEALKLTPEDLKQLHLIDEIIPEPEGGAQNDPAAIAKCLASVLERQLRELQHASPNDLVSCRHKKFRAMGAFGE
;
A
#
# COMPACT_ATOMS: atom_id res chain seq x y z
N MET A 1 23.69 -0.94 14.69
CA MET A 1 22.57 -0.92 13.72
C MET A 1 23.19 -0.74 12.36
N ASP A 2 23.14 -1.76 11.52
CA ASP A 2 23.69 -1.69 10.18
C ASP A 2 22.91 -0.65 9.37
N HIS A 3 23.58 0.41 8.98
CA HIS A 3 23.02 1.46 8.13
C HIS A 3 22.92 0.92 6.70
N LEU A 4 21.79 0.25 6.40
CA LEU A 4 21.52 -0.18 5.03
C LEU A 4 21.36 1.04 4.11
N THR A 5 21.98 0.98 2.92
CA THR A 5 21.78 1.98 1.88
C THR A 5 20.32 1.94 1.36
N ALA A 6 19.87 3.02 0.72
CA ALA A 6 18.53 3.05 0.12
C ALA A 6 18.33 1.89 -0.88
N TYR A 7 19.35 1.58 -1.69
CA TYR A 7 19.26 0.48 -2.66
C TYR A 7 19.22 -0.91 -1.99
N GLN A 8 19.92 -1.11 -0.87
CA GLN A 8 19.79 -2.35 -0.09
C GLN A 8 18.36 -2.52 0.47
N LYS A 9 17.72 -1.44 0.91
CA LYS A 9 16.29 -1.46 1.30
C LYS A 9 15.38 -1.79 0.12
N VAL A 10 15.66 -1.27 -1.09
CA VAL A 10 14.94 -1.68 -2.32
C VAL A 10 15.02 -3.19 -2.53
N GLN A 11 16.20 -3.77 -2.37
CA GLN A 11 16.40 -5.22 -2.51
C GLN A 11 15.62 -6.01 -1.45
N LEU A 12 15.61 -5.56 -0.20
CA LEU A 12 14.83 -6.18 0.88
C LEU A 12 13.33 -6.03 0.67
N ALA A 13 12.84 -4.87 0.22
CA ALA A 13 11.43 -4.66 -0.13
C ALA A 13 10.94 -5.63 -1.21
N ARG A 14 11.83 -6.03 -2.12
CA ARG A 14 11.57 -6.96 -3.24
C ARG A 14 11.95 -8.41 -2.92
N HIS A 15 12.36 -8.70 -1.69
CA HIS A 15 12.84 -10.05 -1.36
C HIS A 15 11.77 -11.11 -1.66
N PRO A 16 12.09 -12.22 -2.38
CA PRO A 16 11.08 -13.18 -2.86
C PRO A 16 10.30 -13.90 -1.74
N GLN A 17 10.89 -14.00 -0.55
CA GLN A 17 10.25 -14.61 0.63
C GLN A 17 9.58 -13.59 1.55
N ARG A 18 9.61 -12.29 1.20
CA ARG A 18 8.91 -11.28 1.99
C ARG A 18 7.42 -11.61 2.06
N PRO A 19 6.76 -11.47 3.22
CA PRO A 19 5.34 -11.71 3.34
C PRO A 19 4.53 -10.80 2.40
N TYR A 20 3.57 -11.40 1.69
CA TYR A 20 2.60 -10.69 0.86
C TYR A 20 1.30 -10.48 1.63
N PHE A 21 0.34 -9.78 1.03
CA PHE A 21 -0.90 -9.41 1.70
C PHE A 21 -1.65 -10.61 2.33
N LEU A 22 -1.80 -11.72 1.61
CA LEU A 22 -2.49 -12.90 2.14
C LEU A 22 -1.76 -13.55 3.31
N ASP A 23 -0.42 -13.48 3.35
CA ASP A 23 0.36 -13.98 4.49
C ASP A 23 0.06 -13.14 5.75
N TYR A 24 -0.09 -11.81 5.60
CA TYR A 24 -0.53 -10.95 6.71
C TYR A 24 -1.98 -11.22 7.11
N VAL A 25 -2.88 -11.40 6.15
CA VAL A 25 -4.30 -11.69 6.41
C VAL A 25 -4.46 -12.96 7.23
N GLU A 26 -3.73 -14.03 6.92
CA GLU A 26 -3.75 -15.29 7.67
C GLU A 26 -3.46 -15.09 9.16
N HIS A 27 -2.53 -14.20 9.49
CA HIS A 27 -2.18 -13.89 10.89
C HIS A 27 -3.08 -12.84 11.54
N LEU A 28 -3.57 -11.85 10.79
CA LEU A 28 -4.34 -10.71 11.30
C LEU A 28 -5.82 -11.03 11.44
N CYS A 29 -6.39 -11.73 10.46
CA CYS A 29 -7.83 -11.96 10.30
C CYS A 29 -8.07 -13.35 9.71
N PRO A 30 -7.90 -14.43 10.46
CA PRO A 30 -8.04 -15.81 9.95
C PRO A 30 -9.48 -16.14 9.47
N ASP A 31 -10.45 -15.30 9.83
CA ASP A 31 -11.84 -15.36 9.37
C ASP A 31 -12.11 -14.51 8.12
N PHE A 32 -11.06 -14.08 7.40
CA PHE A 32 -11.18 -13.24 6.22
C PHE A 32 -12.03 -13.86 5.12
N VAL A 33 -12.98 -13.09 4.61
CA VAL A 33 -13.81 -13.45 3.46
C VAL A 33 -13.53 -12.51 2.31
N GLU A 34 -12.99 -13.05 1.22
CA GLU A 34 -12.67 -12.29 0.02
C GLU A 34 -13.93 -11.93 -0.78
N VAL A 35 -13.93 -10.72 -1.35
CA VAL A 35 -14.99 -10.19 -2.22
C VAL A 35 -14.42 -9.96 -3.61
N HIS A 36 -14.97 -10.63 -4.61
CA HIS A 36 -14.48 -10.67 -5.98
C HIS A 36 -15.21 -9.73 -6.94
N GLY A 37 -14.47 -9.28 -7.97
CA GLY A 37 -14.97 -8.59 -9.15
C GLY A 37 -15.37 -7.12 -8.95
N ASP A 38 -15.23 -6.35 -10.02
CA ASP A 38 -15.51 -4.90 -10.03
C ASP A 38 -16.98 -4.53 -10.34
N ARG A 39 -17.80 -5.51 -10.74
CA ARG A 39 -19.20 -5.34 -11.21
C ARG A 39 -19.33 -4.51 -12.50
N LYS A 40 -18.23 -4.37 -13.26
CA LYS A 40 -18.23 -3.69 -14.56
C LYS A 40 -17.63 -4.55 -15.67
N PHE A 41 -16.47 -5.16 -15.42
CA PHE A 41 -15.74 -5.92 -16.43
C PHE A 41 -15.30 -7.31 -15.92
N ALA A 42 -14.45 -7.37 -14.89
CA ALA A 42 -13.85 -8.62 -14.42
C ALA A 42 -13.43 -8.57 -12.95
N ASP A 43 -12.79 -9.63 -12.50
CA ASP A 43 -11.95 -9.63 -11.30
C ASP A 43 -10.50 -9.40 -11.67
N ASP A 44 -9.70 -8.89 -10.72
CA ASP A 44 -8.25 -8.77 -10.83
C ASP A 44 -7.59 -9.36 -9.59
N ALA A 45 -6.82 -10.41 -9.82
CA ALA A 45 -6.15 -11.14 -8.75
C ALA A 45 -4.94 -10.41 -8.13
N ALA A 46 -4.48 -9.29 -8.72
CA ALA A 46 -3.42 -8.45 -8.16
C ALA A 46 -3.90 -7.58 -6.99
N ILE A 47 -5.22 -7.34 -6.88
CA ILE A 47 -5.86 -6.78 -5.68
C ILE A 47 -6.70 -7.86 -5.02
N VAL A 48 -6.49 -8.07 -3.72
CA VAL A 48 -7.36 -8.87 -2.87
C VAL A 48 -8.08 -7.92 -1.93
N ALA A 49 -9.39 -8.08 -1.78
CA ALA A 49 -10.21 -7.21 -0.95
C ALA A 49 -11.32 -8.00 -0.25
N GLY A 50 -11.62 -7.68 0.99
CA GLY A 50 -12.65 -8.41 1.74
C GLY A 50 -12.81 -7.90 3.17
N PHE A 51 -13.42 -8.72 4.00
CA PHE A 51 -13.76 -8.39 5.38
C PHE A 51 -13.29 -9.49 6.33
N GLY A 52 -12.91 -9.11 7.54
CA GLY A 52 -12.51 -10.02 8.60
C GLY A 52 -12.52 -9.32 9.95
N MET A 53 -12.04 -10.02 10.97
CA MET A 53 -11.93 -9.48 12.33
C MET A 53 -10.47 -9.33 12.72
N LEU A 54 -10.01 -8.08 12.88
CA LEU A 54 -8.76 -7.79 13.55
C LEU A 54 -9.03 -7.80 15.07
N ARG A 55 -8.67 -8.89 15.73
CA ARG A 55 -9.05 -9.14 17.14
C ARG A 55 -10.57 -9.03 17.34
N SER A 56 -11.07 -7.97 18.01
CA SER A 56 -12.50 -7.73 18.25
C SER A 56 -13.15 -6.74 17.28
N MET A 57 -12.40 -6.18 16.32
CA MET A 57 -12.87 -5.15 15.42
C MET A 57 -13.14 -5.71 14.03
N ARG A 58 -14.35 -5.52 13.51
CA ARG A 58 -14.70 -5.86 12.13
C ARG A 58 -14.06 -4.82 11.20
N VAL A 59 -13.24 -5.26 10.27
CA VAL A 59 -12.46 -4.39 9.37
C VAL A 59 -12.63 -4.82 7.91
N CYS A 60 -12.43 -3.86 7.02
CA CYS A 60 -12.21 -4.10 5.61
C CYS A 60 -10.70 -4.17 5.36
N LEU A 61 -10.24 -5.20 4.66
CA LEU A 61 -8.83 -5.36 4.28
C LEU A 61 -8.72 -5.36 2.77
N ILE A 62 -7.76 -4.60 2.25
CA ILE A 62 -7.50 -4.48 0.81
C ILE A 62 -5.99 -4.46 0.62
N GLY A 63 -5.46 -5.26 -0.29
CA GLY A 63 -4.03 -5.25 -0.51
C GLY A 63 -3.60 -5.75 -1.87
N HIS A 64 -2.39 -5.36 -2.24
CA HIS A 64 -1.71 -5.90 -3.41
C HIS A 64 -1.22 -7.31 -3.10
N GLN A 65 -1.44 -8.22 -4.03
CA GLN A 65 -0.97 -9.61 -3.90
C GLN A 65 -0.04 -9.96 -5.05
N LYS A 66 1.17 -10.33 -4.72
CA LYS A 66 2.16 -10.92 -5.64
C LYS A 66 2.06 -12.45 -5.60
N GLY A 67 2.63 -13.11 -6.59
CA GLY A 67 2.76 -14.57 -6.62
C GLY A 67 4.16 -15.03 -6.22
N ARG A 68 4.28 -16.27 -5.67
CA ARG A 68 5.57 -16.84 -5.28
C ARG A 68 6.28 -17.57 -6.40
N ASP A 69 5.54 -18.27 -7.26
CA ASP A 69 6.04 -18.95 -8.43
C ASP A 69 5.63 -18.23 -9.73
N THR A 70 6.17 -18.66 -10.87
CA THR A 70 5.91 -18.04 -12.17
C THR A 70 4.42 -18.03 -12.54
N LYS A 71 3.70 -19.13 -12.27
CA LYS A 71 2.27 -19.25 -12.58
C LYS A 71 1.44 -18.27 -11.73
N GLN A 72 1.71 -18.20 -10.43
CA GLN A 72 1.06 -17.27 -9.52
C GLN A 72 1.40 -15.81 -9.86
N ARG A 73 2.66 -15.52 -10.22
CA ARG A 73 3.07 -14.17 -10.63
C ARG A 73 2.32 -13.73 -11.88
N GLN A 74 2.20 -14.58 -12.89
CA GLN A 74 1.40 -14.27 -14.09
C GLN A 74 -0.07 -14.07 -13.75
N TYR A 75 -0.67 -14.95 -12.96
CA TYR A 75 -2.07 -14.84 -12.52
C TYR A 75 -2.36 -13.55 -11.78
N ARG A 76 -1.40 -13.05 -10.99
CA ARG A 76 -1.52 -11.81 -10.22
C ARG A 76 -0.86 -10.60 -10.90
N ASN A 77 -0.65 -10.66 -12.22
CA ASN A 77 -0.04 -9.59 -13.02
C ASN A 77 1.25 -9.03 -12.37
N PHE A 78 2.07 -9.90 -11.74
CA PHE A 78 3.29 -9.51 -11.01
C PHE A 78 3.05 -8.50 -9.88
N GLY A 79 1.85 -8.46 -9.32
CA GLY A 79 1.43 -7.48 -8.32
C GLY A 79 1.06 -6.11 -8.89
N MET A 80 0.88 -6.01 -10.19
CA MET A 80 0.48 -4.79 -10.90
C MET A 80 -1.02 -4.85 -11.24
N PRO A 81 -1.89 -4.11 -10.53
CA PRO A 81 -3.32 -4.16 -10.78
C PRO A 81 -3.71 -3.51 -12.11
N LYS A 82 -4.73 -4.10 -12.73
CA LYS A 82 -5.49 -3.55 -13.85
C LYS A 82 -6.65 -2.67 -13.33
N PRO A 83 -7.36 -1.93 -14.19
CA PRO A 83 -8.45 -1.03 -13.77
C PRO A 83 -9.52 -1.70 -12.91
N GLU A 84 -9.85 -2.95 -13.22
CA GLU A 84 -10.83 -3.74 -12.49
C GLU A 84 -10.40 -4.04 -11.05
N GLY A 85 -9.11 -4.15 -10.76
CA GLY A 85 -8.57 -4.28 -9.41
C GLY A 85 -8.83 -3.03 -8.57
N TYR A 86 -8.56 -1.85 -9.12
CA TYR A 86 -8.82 -0.57 -8.44
C TYR A 86 -10.31 -0.31 -8.27
N ARG A 87 -11.14 -0.61 -9.28
CA ARG A 87 -12.59 -0.51 -9.17
C ARG A 87 -13.17 -1.48 -8.14
N LYS A 88 -12.64 -2.72 -8.06
CA LYS A 88 -12.99 -3.68 -7.00
C LYS A 88 -12.64 -3.10 -5.62
N ALA A 89 -11.43 -2.59 -5.45
CA ALA A 89 -11.00 -1.97 -4.19
C ALA A 89 -11.98 -0.87 -3.76
N LEU A 90 -12.29 0.07 -4.64
CA LEU A 90 -13.23 1.15 -4.34
C LEU A 90 -14.62 0.64 -3.99
N ARG A 91 -15.13 -0.35 -4.74
CA ARG A 91 -16.43 -0.96 -4.46
C ARG A 91 -16.48 -1.55 -3.06
N VAL A 92 -15.43 -2.24 -2.64
CA VAL A 92 -15.36 -2.85 -1.30
C VAL A 92 -15.20 -1.76 -0.23
N MET A 93 -14.43 -0.68 -0.48
CA MET A 93 -14.34 0.49 0.41
C MET A 93 -15.70 1.15 0.61
N LYS A 94 -16.52 1.29 -0.46
CA LYS A 94 -17.88 1.85 -0.35
C LYS A 94 -18.81 0.94 0.46
N ILE A 95 -18.65 -0.37 0.39
CA ILE A 95 -19.38 -1.30 1.25
C ILE A 95 -18.93 -1.13 2.70
N ALA A 96 -17.63 -1.00 2.95
CA ALA A 96 -17.09 -0.74 4.29
C ALA A 96 -17.65 0.55 4.90
N GLU A 97 -17.67 1.64 4.12
CA GLU A 97 -18.28 2.91 4.53
C GLU A 97 -19.76 2.74 4.91
N LYS A 98 -20.54 2.08 4.05
CA LYS A 98 -21.98 1.83 4.28
C LYS A 98 -22.24 1.11 5.61
N PHE A 99 -21.37 0.18 5.98
CA PHE A 99 -21.49 -0.59 7.21
C PHE A 99 -20.62 -0.05 8.37
N THR A 100 -20.06 1.15 8.21
CA THR A 100 -19.21 1.83 9.20
C THR A 100 -18.04 0.93 9.65
N ARG A 101 -17.35 0.29 8.67
CA ARG A 101 -16.17 -0.55 8.92
C ARG A 101 -14.91 0.23 8.56
N PRO A 102 -13.92 0.29 9.46
CA PRO A 102 -12.63 0.87 9.13
C PRO A 102 -11.94 0.07 8.02
N ILE A 103 -11.12 0.75 7.24
CA ILE A 103 -10.42 0.22 6.06
C ILE A 103 -8.93 0.15 6.37
N LEU A 104 -8.35 -1.01 6.12
CA LEU A 104 -6.92 -1.27 6.20
C LEU A 104 -6.41 -1.58 4.79
N THR A 105 -5.50 -0.77 4.26
CA THR A 105 -4.89 -1.03 2.96
C THR A 105 -3.43 -1.45 3.10
N PHE A 106 -3.00 -2.41 2.29
CA PHE A 106 -1.66 -2.98 2.29
C PHE A 106 -1.05 -2.81 0.90
N ILE A 107 0.05 -2.07 0.82
CA ILE A 107 0.69 -1.71 -0.44
C ILE A 107 1.96 -2.53 -0.64
N ASP A 108 1.97 -3.32 -1.71
CA ASP A 108 3.17 -4.02 -2.21
C ASP A 108 3.05 -4.25 -3.73
N THR A 109 3.38 -3.21 -4.50
CA THR A 109 3.29 -3.21 -5.97
C THR A 109 4.44 -2.42 -6.59
N PRO A 110 5.00 -2.88 -7.71
CA PRO A 110 5.93 -2.05 -8.50
C PRO A 110 5.23 -0.91 -9.25
N GLY A 111 3.90 -0.95 -9.39
CA GLY A 111 3.10 0.06 -10.09
C GLY A 111 1.78 -0.47 -10.62
N ALA A 112 1.05 0.36 -11.35
CA ALA A 112 -0.12 -0.07 -12.11
C ALA A 112 0.29 -0.88 -13.34
N TYR A 113 -0.55 -1.80 -13.79
CA TYR A 113 -0.27 -2.61 -14.99
C TYR A 113 -0.18 -1.71 -16.24
N PRO A 114 0.95 -1.77 -17.00
CA PRO A 114 1.23 -0.82 -18.08
C PRO A 114 0.74 -1.30 -19.47
N GLY A 115 -0.09 -2.33 -19.53
CA GLY A 115 -0.55 -2.90 -20.80
C GLY A 115 -1.62 -2.07 -21.49
N ILE A 116 -1.66 -2.12 -22.82
CA ILE A 116 -2.66 -1.44 -23.67
C ILE A 116 -4.08 -1.80 -23.24
N ASP A 117 -4.33 -3.06 -22.95
CA ASP A 117 -5.62 -3.56 -22.46
C ASP A 117 -6.09 -2.89 -21.16
N ALA A 118 -5.17 -2.48 -20.29
CA ALA A 118 -5.49 -1.71 -19.09
C ALA A 118 -5.77 -0.23 -19.43
N GLU A 119 -4.98 0.37 -20.31
CA GLU A 119 -5.23 1.74 -20.79
C GLU A 119 -6.63 1.87 -21.45
N GLU A 120 -6.99 0.95 -22.33
CA GLU A 120 -8.30 0.91 -23.00
C GLU A 120 -9.48 0.81 -22.02
N ARG A 121 -9.26 0.16 -20.86
CA ARG A 121 -10.29 0.03 -19.82
C ARG A 121 -10.23 1.09 -18.73
N GLY A 122 -9.42 2.15 -18.93
CA GLY A 122 -9.39 3.33 -18.09
C GLY A 122 -8.50 3.19 -16.84
N GLN A 123 -7.24 2.77 -17.00
CA GLN A 123 -6.29 2.62 -15.90
C GLN A 123 -6.12 3.92 -15.09
N ALA A 124 -5.84 5.03 -15.77
CA ALA A 124 -5.65 6.33 -15.12
C ALA A 124 -6.94 6.81 -14.43
N GLU A 125 -8.10 6.62 -15.06
CA GLU A 125 -9.40 6.99 -14.49
C GLU A 125 -9.70 6.20 -13.23
N ALA A 126 -9.47 4.88 -13.23
CA ALA A 126 -9.71 4.04 -12.06
C ALA A 126 -8.85 4.46 -10.86
N ILE A 127 -7.57 4.79 -11.09
CA ILE A 127 -6.65 5.31 -10.07
C ILE A 127 -7.13 6.67 -9.55
N ALA A 128 -7.41 7.63 -10.45
CA ALA A 128 -7.86 8.97 -10.08
C ALA A 128 -9.18 8.96 -9.32
N CYS A 129 -10.12 8.10 -9.72
CA CYS A 129 -11.38 7.90 -9.02
C CYS A 129 -11.15 7.41 -7.58
N ASN A 130 -10.26 6.44 -7.38
CA ASN A 130 -9.93 5.94 -6.05
C ASN A 130 -9.34 7.05 -5.17
N LEU A 131 -8.38 7.85 -5.68
CA LEU A 131 -7.80 8.98 -4.93
C LEU A 131 -8.89 9.96 -4.45
N ARG A 132 -9.77 10.36 -5.37
CA ARG A 132 -10.89 11.26 -5.05
C ARG A 132 -11.84 10.66 -4.01
N GLU A 133 -12.26 9.43 -4.21
CA GLU A 133 -13.25 8.79 -3.34
C GLU A 133 -12.66 8.47 -1.95
N MET A 134 -11.44 7.95 -1.87
CA MET A 134 -10.76 7.69 -0.61
C MET A 134 -10.59 8.96 0.23
N SER A 135 -10.35 10.10 -0.41
CA SER A 135 -10.26 11.38 0.32
C SER A 135 -11.54 11.75 1.06
N GLN A 136 -12.70 11.25 0.61
CA GLN A 136 -14.03 11.60 1.10
C GLN A 136 -14.68 10.49 1.96
N LEU A 137 -14.13 9.28 2.02
CA LEU A 137 -14.69 8.18 2.83
C LEU A 137 -14.79 8.56 4.32
N ARG A 138 -15.95 8.30 4.89
CA ARG A 138 -16.34 8.73 6.25
C ARG A 138 -16.05 7.68 7.32
N VAL A 139 -15.10 6.81 7.08
CA VAL A 139 -14.61 5.79 8.01
C VAL A 139 -13.09 5.89 8.14
N PRO A 140 -12.49 5.42 9.23
CA PRO A 140 -11.05 5.37 9.37
C PRO A 140 -10.38 4.58 8.25
N ILE A 141 -9.29 5.12 7.70
CA ILE A 141 -8.46 4.47 6.69
C ILE A 141 -7.02 4.45 7.19
N ILE A 142 -6.45 3.25 7.33
CA ILE A 142 -5.04 3.08 7.67
C ILE A 142 -4.36 2.38 6.50
N VAL A 143 -3.33 3.03 5.97
CA VAL A 143 -2.49 2.55 4.87
C VAL A 143 -1.20 1.99 5.45
N THR A 144 -0.75 0.84 4.97
CA THR A 144 0.56 0.28 5.33
C THR A 144 1.31 -0.15 4.07
N ILE A 145 2.48 0.44 3.84
CA ILE A 145 3.40 -0.02 2.79
C ILE A 145 4.21 -1.17 3.37
N THR A 146 3.96 -2.39 2.85
CA THR A 146 4.56 -3.62 3.38
C THR A 146 5.76 -4.11 2.58
N GLY A 147 5.94 -3.62 1.39
CA GLY A 147 7.04 -3.95 0.50
C GLY A 147 7.35 -2.79 -0.42
N GLU A 148 7.03 -2.90 -1.69
CA GLU A 148 7.27 -1.89 -2.71
C GLU A 148 6.03 -1.04 -2.94
N GLY A 149 6.10 0.27 -2.68
CA GLY A 149 5.04 1.23 -2.95
C GLY A 149 5.32 2.00 -4.24
N GLY A 150 4.97 1.42 -5.41
CA GLY A 150 5.31 1.97 -6.71
C GLY A 150 4.21 2.86 -7.30
N SER A 151 4.54 4.13 -7.57
CA SER A 151 3.82 5.05 -8.46
C SER A 151 2.30 5.10 -8.24
N GLY A 152 1.53 5.30 -9.30
CA GLY A 152 0.06 5.35 -9.28
C GLY A 152 -0.60 4.07 -8.77
N GLY A 153 0.06 2.92 -8.93
CA GLY A 153 -0.42 1.65 -8.38
C GLY A 153 -0.55 1.68 -6.86
N ALA A 154 0.46 2.22 -6.20
CA ALA A 154 0.45 2.40 -4.75
C ALA A 154 -0.53 3.50 -4.32
N LEU A 155 -0.53 4.64 -5.03
CA LEU A 155 -1.41 5.77 -4.72
C LEU A 155 -2.89 5.41 -4.76
N ALA A 156 -3.30 4.54 -5.69
CA ALA A 156 -4.70 4.15 -5.89
C ALA A 156 -5.39 3.55 -4.65
N ILE A 157 -4.62 3.07 -3.67
CA ILE A 157 -5.12 2.63 -2.36
C ILE A 157 -4.33 3.26 -1.20
N GLY A 158 -3.64 4.39 -1.48
CA GLY A 158 -2.66 5.02 -0.57
C GLY A 158 -3.16 6.23 0.20
N VAL A 159 -4.41 6.66 0.04
CA VAL A 159 -4.97 7.83 0.74
C VAL A 159 -5.60 7.40 2.07
N GLY A 160 -5.02 7.82 3.20
CA GLY A 160 -5.51 7.41 4.52
C GLY A 160 -5.29 8.42 5.63
N ASP A 161 -5.98 8.18 6.75
CA ASP A 161 -5.83 8.97 7.98
C ASP A 161 -4.49 8.71 8.66
N ARG A 162 -4.00 7.47 8.52
CA ARG A 162 -2.63 7.05 8.89
C ARG A 162 -1.98 6.37 7.70
N VAL A 163 -0.70 6.67 7.48
CA VAL A 163 0.16 6.04 6.47
C VAL A 163 1.40 5.51 7.17
N ASN A 164 1.52 4.20 7.22
CA ASN A 164 2.63 3.50 7.86
C ASN A 164 3.54 2.87 6.80
N MET A 165 4.79 2.69 7.14
CA MET A 165 5.73 1.90 6.36
C MET A 165 6.43 0.87 7.23
N LEU A 166 6.63 -0.34 6.71
CA LEU A 166 7.56 -1.28 7.33
C LEU A 166 9.00 -0.77 7.15
N GLN A 167 9.88 -1.11 8.10
CA GLN A 167 11.25 -0.57 8.18
C GLN A 167 12.09 -0.75 6.92
N TYR A 168 11.87 -1.82 6.16
CA TYR A 168 12.59 -2.12 4.93
C TYR A 168 11.68 -2.10 3.70
N SER A 169 10.56 -1.39 3.77
CA SER A 169 9.74 -1.08 2.61
C SER A 169 10.24 0.19 1.90
N ILE A 170 9.75 0.42 0.70
CA ILE A 170 10.05 1.64 -0.09
C ILE A 170 8.75 2.25 -0.64
N TYR A 171 8.74 3.58 -0.82
CA TYR A 171 7.61 4.27 -1.43
C TYR A 171 8.13 5.37 -2.36
N SER A 172 7.84 5.25 -3.65
CA SER A 172 8.41 6.13 -4.67
C SER A 172 7.50 6.26 -5.89
N VAL A 173 7.60 7.41 -6.56
CA VAL A 173 6.92 7.65 -7.84
C VAL A 173 7.47 6.79 -8.98
N ILE A 174 8.73 6.36 -8.89
CA ILE A 174 9.43 5.61 -9.93
C ILE A 174 10.41 4.61 -9.31
N ALA A 175 10.66 3.49 -9.97
CA ALA A 175 11.71 2.56 -9.59
C ALA A 175 13.11 3.19 -9.81
N PRO A 176 14.09 2.94 -8.92
CA PRO A 176 15.44 3.49 -9.08
C PRO A 176 16.10 3.14 -10.41
N GLU A 177 15.89 1.93 -10.92
CA GLU A 177 16.41 1.47 -12.21
C GLU A 177 15.81 2.29 -13.37
N SER A 178 14.52 2.59 -13.32
CA SER A 178 13.85 3.42 -14.32
C SER A 178 14.27 4.88 -14.23
N CYS A 179 14.45 5.41 -13.03
CA CYS A 179 15.00 6.74 -12.80
C CYS A 179 16.41 6.86 -13.38
N SER A 180 17.26 5.87 -13.10
CA SER A 180 18.62 5.77 -13.66
C SER A 180 18.59 5.76 -15.20
N ALA A 181 17.75 4.94 -15.80
CA ALA A 181 17.61 4.85 -17.25
C ALA A 181 17.19 6.19 -17.89
N ILE A 182 16.33 6.96 -17.23
CA ILE A 182 15.89 8.28 -17.73
C ILE A 182 17.00 9.32 -17.60
N LEU A 183 17.68 9.39 -16.44
CA LEU A 183 18.64 10.45 -16.15
C LEU A 183 20.02 10.19 -16.76
N TRP A 184 20.50 8.95 -16.70
CA TRP A 184 21.85 8.56 -17.15
C TRP A 184 21.86 7.68 -18.41
N ARG A 185 20.68 7.31 -18.92
CA ARG A 185 20.49 6.43 -20.09
C ARG A 185 21.02 5.00 -19.88
N ASP A 186 21.25 4.60 -18.64
CA ASP A 186 21.58 3.23 -18.25
C ASP A 186 21.01 2.92 -16.85
N GLN A 187 21.13 1.67 -16.40
CA GLN A 187 20.62 1.22 -15.08
C GLN A 187 21.72 1.08 -14.03
N GLN A 188 22.97 1.39 -14.38
CA GLN A 188 24.12 1.18 -13.45
C GLN A 188 24.10 2.16 -12.28
N HIS A 189 23.43 3.29 -12.40
CA HIS A 189 23.26 4.34 -11.38
C HIS A 189 22.02 4.14 -10.50
N ALA A 190 21.43 2.91 -10.47
CA ALA A 190 20.22 2.66 -9.67
C ALA A 190 20.43 2.91 -8.17
N ALA A 191 21.63 2.67 -7.65
CA ALA A 191 21.94 2.93 -6.25
C ALA A 191 21.96 4.45 -5.94
N GLU A 192 22.57 5.25 -6.82
CA GLU A 192 22.58 6.72 -6.72
C GLU A 192 21.17 7.29 -6.86
N ALA A 193 20.40 6.74 -7.80
CA ALA A 193 18.99 7.12 -7.99
C ALA A 193 18.16 6.80 -6.73
N ALA A 194 18.38 5.67 -6.09
CA ALA A 194 17.66 5.30 -4.84
C ALA A 194 17.92 6.30 -3.72
N GLU A 195 19.17 6.73 -3.53
CA GLU A 195 19.53 7.75 -2.53
C GLU A 195 18.91 9.12 -2.86
N ALA A 196 18.92 9.51 -4.14
CA ALA A 196 18.36 10.79 -4.60
C ALA A 196 16.84 10.86 -4.51
N LEU A 197 16.13 9.73 -4.73
CA LEU A 197 14.68 9.64 -4.70
C LEU A 197 14.08 9.75 -3.30
N LYS A 198 14.87 9.64 -2.22
CA LYS A 198 14.39 9.74 -0.84
C LYS A 198 13.22 8.80 -0.54
N LEU A 199 13.34 7.55 -0.97
CA LEU A 199 12.25 6.56 -0.98
C LEU A 199 12.16 5.68 0.29
N THR A 200 13.08 5.87 1.24
CA THR A 200 13.13 5.07 2.47
C THR A 200 12.12 5.56 3.52
N PRO A 201 11.70 4.70 4.47
CA PRO A 201 10.79 5.12 5.53
C PRO A 201 11.32 6.29 6.37
N GLU A 202 12.64 6.35 6.60
CA GLU A 202 13.28 7.42 7.36
C GLU A 202 13.18 8.75 6.61
N ASP A 203 13.51 8.76 5.31
CA ASP A 203 13.39 9.94 4.46
C ASP A 203 11.94 10.45 4.44
N LEU A 204 10.98 9.54 4.19
CA LEU A 204 9.57 9.90 4.08
C LEU A 204 8.95 10.34 5.40
N LYS A 205 9.44 9.78 6.51
CA LYS A 205 9.06 10.25 7.84
C LYS A 205 9.59 11.66 8.12
N GLN A 206 10.83 11.95 7.73
CA GLN A 206 11.42 13.28 7.84
C GLN A 206 10.69 14.30 6.97
N LEU A 207 10.22 13.89 5.78
CA LEU A 207 9.42 14.72 4.87
C LEU A 207 7.94 14.81 5.26
N HIS A 208 7.53 14.20 6.40
CA HIS A 208 6.14 14.18 6.86
C HIS A 208 5.13 13.54 5.87
N LEU A 209 5.60 12.65 5.00
CA LEU A 209 4.76 11.92 4.05
C LEU A 209 4.15 10.65 4.64
N ILE A 210 4.75 10.12 5.72
CA ILE A 210 4.22 8.98 6.47
C ILE A 210 4.11 9.30 7.97
N ASP A 211 3.23 8.56 8.66
CA ASP A 211 2.96 8.78 10.09
C ASP A 211 3.84 7.91 10.99
N GLU A 212 4.13 6.66 10.62
CA GLU A 212 4.85 5.74 11.49
C GLU A 212 5.70 4.74 10.69
N ILE A 213 6.88 4.42 11.25
CA ILE A 213 7.73 3.34 10.77
C ILE A 213 7.52 2.14 11.70
N ILE A 214 7.10 1.01 11.14
CA ILE A 214 6.88 -0.23 11.88
C ILE A 214 8.17 -1.05 11.81
N PRO A 215 8.81 -1.35 12.95
CA PRO A 215 10.05 -2.10 12.97
C PRO A 215 9.87 -3.52 12.44
N GLU A 216 10.87 -4.00 11.73
CA GLU A 216 10.93 -5.37 11.23
C GLU A 216 11.93 -6.21 12.02
N PRO A 217 11.81 -7.54 12.02
CA PRO A 217 12.83 -8.45 12.52
C PRO A 217 14.18 -8.18 11.83
N GLU A 218 15.27 -8.55 12.50
CA GLU A 218 16.60 -8.43 11.93
C GLU A 218 16.69 -9.15 10.57
N GLY A 219 17.21 -8.44 9.56
CA GLY A 219 17.29 -8.91 8.18
C GLY A 219 16.00 -8.86 7.39
N GLY A 220 14.87 -8.43 7.99
CA GLY A 220 13.61 -8.16 7.29
C GLY A 220 12.44 -9.08 7.67
N ALA A 221 11.26 -8.72 7.21
CA ALA A 221 9.98 -9.38 7.50
C ALA A 221 9.96 -10.88 7.12
N GLN A 222 10.74 -11.29 6.13
CA GLN A 222 10.84 -12.69 5.68
C GLN A 222 11.47 -13.61 6.73
N ASN A 223 12.24 -13.08 7.66
CA ASN A 223 12.93 -13.89 8.67
C ASN A 223 12.01 -14.31 9.83
N ASP A 224 10.98 -13.51 10.13
CA ASP A 224 9.93 -13.86 11.10
C ASP A 224 8.58 -13.23 10.71
N PRO A 225 7.84 -13.86 9.79
CA PRO A 225 6.52 -13.37 9.36
C PRO A 225 5.50 -13.25 10.50
N ALA A 226 5.58 -14.13 11.49
CA ALA A 226 4.66 -14.10 12.63
C ALA A 226 4.94 -12.90 13.55
N ALA A 227 6.21 -12.61 13.83
CA ALA A 227 6.60 -11.46 14.66
C ALA A 227 6.20 -10.14 14.01
N ILE A 228 6.45 -9.95 12.70
CA ILE A 228 6.04 -8.71 12.01
C ILE A 228 4.52 -8.58 11.93
N ALA A 229 3.78 -9.67 11.70
CA ALA A 229 2.32 -9.64 11.71
C ALA A 229 1.77 -9.26 13.09
N LYS A 230 2.35 -9.78 14.18
CA LYS A 230 1.98 -9.43 15.55
C LYS A 230 2.27 -7.95 15.87
N CYS A 231 3.44 -7.43 15.45
CA CYS A 231 3.79 -6.03 15.60
C CYS A 231 2.79 -5.14 14.85
N LEU A 232 2.53 -5.46 13.59
CA LEU A 232 1.57 -4.77 12.74
C LEU A 232 0.16 -4.77 13.33
N ALA A 233 -0.32 -5.93 13.82
CA ALA A 233 -1.63 -6.03 14.49
C ALA A 233 -1.76 -5.04 15.66
N SER A 234 -0.70 -4.90 16.46
CA SER A 234 -0.70 -4.01 17.62
C SER A 234 -0.73 -2.52 17.21
N VAL A 235 0.00 -2.14 16.16
CA VAL A 235 0.00 -0.78 15.62
C VAL A 235 -1.37 -0.46 15.03
N LEU A 236 -1.91 -1.34 14.19
CA LEU A 236 -3.22 -1.15 13.55
C LEU A 236 -4.34 -1.04 14.59
N GLU A 237 -4.35 -1.91 15.62
CA GLU A 237 -5.35 -1.82 16.68
C GLU A 237 -5.28 -0.49 17.43
N ARG A 238 -4.08 -0.05 17.83
CA ARG A 238 -3.89 1.23 18.51
C ARG A 238 -4.39 2.39 17.66
N GLN A 239 -3.98 2.47 16.40
CA GLN A 239 -4.39 3.54 15.49
C GLN A 239 -5.90 3.53 15.21
N LEU A 240 -6.52 2.35 15.09
CA LEU A 240 -7.98 2.24 14.95
C LEU A 240 -8.71 2.76 16.20
N ARG A 241 -8.22 2.43 17.41
CA ARG A 241 -8.79 2.94 18.67
C ARG A 241 -8.68 4.47 18.77
N GLU A 242 -7.57 5.06 18.32
CA GLU A 242 -7.39 6.51 18.25
C GLU A 242 -8.42 7.16 17.29
N LEU A 243 -8.57 6.59 16.09
CA LEU A 243 -9.41 7.16 15.03
C LEU A 243 -10.92 6.95 15.26
N GLN A 244 -11.33 5.92 16.00
CA GLN A 244 -12.74 5.62 16.23
C GLN A 244 -13.49 6.70 17.05
N HIS A 245 -12.76 7.58 17.77
CA HIS A 245 -13.33 8.68 18.54
C HIS A 245 -13.60 9.93 17.70
N ALA A 246 -13.06 10.01 16.49
CA ALA A 246 -13.30 11.12 15.58
C ALA A 246 -14.67 10.99 14.89
N SER A 247 -15.36 12.13 14.74
CA SER A 247 -16.57 12.13 13.93
C SER A 247 -16.26 11.86 12.44
N PRO A 248 -17.21 11.34 11.65
CA PRO A 248 -17.00 11.13 10.22
C PRO A 248 -16.56 12.40 9.46
N ASN A 249 -17.05 13.59 9.87
CA ASN A 249 -16.66 14.86 9.26
C ASN A 249 -15.24 15.26 9.66
N ASP A 250 -14.86 15.01 10.91
CA ASP A 250 -13.49 15.31 11.39
C ASP A 250 -12.47 14.40 10.70
N LEU A 251 -12.77 13.13 10.50
CA LEU A 251 -11.89 12.21 9.74
C LEU A 251 -11.58 12.78 8.35
N VAL A 252 -12.63 13.15 7.59
CA VAL A 252 -12.46 13.71 6.24
C VAL A 252 -11.69 15.04 6.29
N SER A 253 -12.05 15.94 7.21
CA SER A 253 -11.38 17.26 7.36
C SER A 253 -9.90 17.10 7.72
N CYS A 254 -9.58 16.22 8.68
CA CYS A 254 -8.19 15.97 9.10
C CYS A 254 -7.38 15.32 7.97
N ARG A 255 -7.99 14.37 7.23
CA ARG A 255 -7.35 13.75 6.05
C ARG A 255 -7.02 14.79 5.00
N HIS A 256 -7.94 15.66 4.64
CA HIS A 256 -7.69 16.76 3.69
C HIS A 256 -6.59 17.71 4.19
N LYS A 257 -6.61 18.11 5.45
CA LYS A 257 -5.56 18.97 6.03
C LYS A 257 -4.20 18.32 5.97
N LYS A 258 -4.12 17.01 6.30
CA LYS A 258 -2.89 16.23 6.24
C LYS A 258 -2.27 16.25 4.82
N PHE A 259 -3.04 15.87 3.80
CA PHE A 259 -2.51 15.82 2.43
C PHE A 259 -2.18 17.20 1.85
N ARG A 260 -2.92 18.23 2.22
CA ARG A 260 -2.62 19.63 1.82
C ARG A 260 -1.38 20.21 2.49
N ALA A 261 -1.00 19.69 3.66
CA ALA A 261 0.19 20.13 4.38
C ALA A 261 1.48 19.44 3.90
N MET A 262 1.39 18.46 2.99
CA MET A 262 2.56 17.79 2.45
C MET A 262 3.29 18.69 1.45
N GLY A 263 4.63 18.70 1.53
CA GLY A 263 5.50 19.50 0.69
C GLY A 263 5.86 20.85 1.30
N ALA A 264 7.02 21.38 0.89
CA ALA A 264 7.48 22.72 1.24
C ALA A 264 7.17 23.67 0.08
N PHE A 265 6.54 24.79 0.40
CA PHE A 265 6.32 25.86 -0.56
C PHE A 265 7.32 26.98 -0.25
N GLY A 266 8.16 27.35 -1.23
CA GLY A 266 8.90 28.61 -1.17
C GLY A 266 7.99 29.74 -1.61
N GLU A 267 7.99 30.86 -0.86
CA GLU A 267 7.42 32.12 -1.30
C GLU A 267 8.31 32.79 -2.33
#